data_f93421b76bf76a18c0f6265207697ed8
#
_entry.id   f93421b76bf76a18c0f6265207697ed8
#
_cell.length_a   1.000
_cell.length_b   1.000
_cell.length_c   1.000
_cell.angle_alpha   90.00
_cell.angle_beta   90.00
_cell.angle_gamma   90.00
#
_symmetry.space_group_name_H-M   'P 1'
#
loop_
_entity.id
_entity.type
_entity.pdbx_description
1 polymer ?
#
loop_
_entity_poly.entity_id
_entity_poly.type
_entity_poly.pdbx_seq_one_letter_code
_entity_poly.pdbx_strand_id
1 'polypeptide(L)'
;MPININPDLGNERPFSVAMLKTAPCLDRAKPMRHLRVPSEETQQWLDFCRKKRWIMPSAGVLTLDDGLKGIPILDSAPDEGNECWQGNSIITAQGLTRGPEHWSERLNDETLTEIIDILPKSHEIQGDILMVKIDQSIEEYSQEIAHAMLEQFPSIRLICADKGVKGDFRVRDLLPISSRDGNTSTRTKIRENGQSIWTDPAKAYFSARLSNERIQNLTSAKDLKNKLNRKLGVCDPYAGVGPGIIPLVIEDDLISHCVVGDLNPDAFELLELNFHELISNNKITGKKLLLKNIDARKWKNTIQELGQIDLLLVNLPHDSINHLPELIPLLSRGSLTKIRGWAIIEKSELIDFEKEIIDILNHANAEIKSVNSSEVKGFSSTKIFMRFETEQIIH
;
A
#
# COMPACT_ATOMS: atom_id res chain seq x y z
N MET A 1 17.77 14.44 -25.97
CA MET A 1 18.61 15.59 -25.56
C MET A 1 18.94 15.38 -24.10
N PRO A 2 20.17 15.66 -23.65
CA PRO A 2 20.47 15.60 -22.23
C PRO A 2 19.65 16.65 -21.48
N ILE A 3 19.20 16.33 -20.30
CA ILE A 3 18.37 17.17 -19.43
C ILE A 3 19.21 18.39 -19.02
N ASN A 4 18.82 19.58 -19.47
CA ASN A 4 19.38 20.86 -19.02
C ASN A 4 18.65 21.21 -17.71
N ILE A 5 19.34 21.11 -16.59
CA ILE A 5 18.81 21.41 -15.26
C ILE A 5 18.93 22.93 -15.07
N ASN A 6 17.76 23.56 -14.90
CA ASN A 6 17.68 24.96 -14.48
C ASN A 6 17.90 25.03 -12.94
N PRO A 7 18.89 25.81 -12.42
CA PRO A 7 19.26 25.76 -11.01
C PRO A 7 18.45 26.66 -10.06
N ASP A 8 17.33 27.24 -10.50
CA ASP A 8 16.53 28.16 -9.68
C ASP A 8 15.22 27.53 -9.17
N LEU A 9 15.32 26.59 -8.24
CA LEU A 9 14.22 26.26 -7.33
C LEU A 9 14.74 26.40 -5.89
N GLY A 10 14.18 27.38 -5.23
CA GLY A 10 14.52 27.96 -3.95
C GLY A 10 14.97 27.01 -2.84
N ASN A 11 16.02 27.47 -2.21
CA ASN A 11 16.62 26.99 -0.97
C ASN A 11 15.64 27.17 0.20
N GLU A 12 14.73 26.24 0.42
CA GLU A 12 14.00 26.12 1.69
C GLU A 12 14.81 25.21 2.64
N ARG A 13 15.32 25.81 3.71
CA ARG A 13 16.09 25.13 4.75
C ARG A 13 15.22 24.05 5.41
N PRO A 14 15.77 22.88 5.73
CA PRO A 14 15.03 21.90 6.51
C PRO A 14 14.81 22.44 7.92
N PHE A 15 13.55 22.64 8.29
CA PHE A 15 13.17 22.86 9.70
C PHE A 15 13.51 21.60 10.48
N SER A 16 14.53 21.71 11.32
CA SER A 16 14.82 20.77 12.39
C SER A 16 13.72 20.90 13.45
N VAL A 17 12.68 20.09 13.32
CA VAL A 17 11.73 19.87 14.43
C VAL A 17 12.33 18.80 15.31
N ALA A 18 12.90 19.25 16.43
CA ALA A 18 13.21 18.37 17.55
C ALA A 18 11.92 17.63 17.93
N MET A 19 11.84 16.34 17.64
CA MET A 19 10.80 15.46 18.16
C MET A 19 10.96 15.43 19.69
N LEU A 20 10.20 16.26 20.38
CA LEU A 20 9.79 15.97 21.74
C LEU A 20 8.98 14.67 21.68
N LYS A 21 9.61 13.57 22.08
CA LYS A 21 8.92 12.33 22.45
C LYS A 21 8.10 12.65 23.70
N THR A 22 6.92 13.20 23.53
CA THR A 22 5.89 13.12 24.56
C THR A 22 5.46 11.65 24.59
N ALA A 23 5.95 10.92 25.59
CA ALA A 23 5.31 9.66 25.97
C ALA A 23 3.81 9.96 26.13
N PRO A 24 2.90 9.07 25.66
CA PRO A 24 1.48 9.27 25.90
C PRO A 24 1.30 9.43 27.40
N CYS A 25 0.70 10.55 27.80
CA CYS A 25 0.31 10.79 29.17
C CYS A 25 -0.70 9.69 29.52
N LEU A 26 -0.26 8.64 30.18
CA LEU A 26 -1.13 7.64 30.78
C LEU A 26 -1.93 8.37 31.84
N ASP A 27 -3.15 8.77 31.53
CA ASP A 27 -4.09 9.22 32.52
C ASP A 27 -4.20 8.13 33.59
N ARG A 28 -3.76 8.46 34.81
CA ARG A 28 -3.83 7.52 35.91
C ARG A 28 -5.29 7.29 36.24
N ALA A 29 -5.83 6.12 35.86
CA ALA A 29 -7.18 5.74 36.18
C ALA A 29 -7.42 5.79 37.71
N LYS A 30 -8.67 6.02 38.13
CA LYS A 30 -9.07 5.94 39.52
C LYS A 30 -8.69 4.57 40.11
N PRO A 31 -8.39 4.50 41.43
CA PRO A 31 -8.21 3.21 42.10
C PRO A 31 -9.38 2.30 41.82
N MET A 32 -9.11 1.08 41.39
CA MET A 32 -10.12 0.06 41.04
C MET A 32 -9.69 -1.30 41.55
N ARG A 33 -10.67 -2.19 41.67
CA ARG A 33 -10.47 -3.58 42.10
C ARG A 33 -9.77 -4.40 41.05
N HIS A 34 -8.78 -5.20 41.46
CA HIS A 34 -8.06 -6.13 40.57
C HIS A 34 -7.99 -7.50 41.21
N LEU A 35 -8.34 -8.54 40.46
CA LEU A 35 -8.08 -9.91 40.85
C LEU A 35 -6.59 -10.21 40.63
N ARG A 36 -5.89 -10.61 41.68
CA ARG A 36 -4.46 -10.95 41.65
C ARG A 36 -4.29 -12.41 41.29
N VAL A 37 -3.59 -12.68 40.19
CA VAL A 37 -3.44 -14.05 39.64
C VAL A 37 -1.99 -14.31 39.19
N PRO A 38 -1.53 -15.58 39.17
CA PRO A 38 -0.27 -15.94 38.55
C PRO A 38 -0.22 -15.53 37.06
N SER A 39 0.95 -15.09 36.56
CA SER A 39 1.10 -14.66 35.15
C SER A 39 0.69 -15.74 34.16
N GLU A 40 0.98 -17.00 34.44
CA GLU A 40 0.66 -18.16 33.61
C GLU A 40 -0.85 -18.43 33.52
N GLU A 41 -1.62 -18.05 34.54
CA GLU A 41 -3.06 -18.24 34.59
C GLU A 41 -3.86 -17.05 34.11
N THR A 42 -3.20 -15.94 33.74
CA THR A 42 -3.87 -14.67 33.40
C THR A 42 -4.94 -14.84 32.33
N GLN A 43 -4.68 -15.59 31.25
CA GLN A 43 -5.63 -15.80 30.17
C GLN A 43 -6.87 -16.56 30.64
N GLN A 44 -6.68 -17.61 31.44
CA GLN A 44 -7.78 -18.42 31.99
C GLN A 44 -8.72 -17.57 32.85
N TRP A 45 -8.16 -16.72 33.72
CA TRP A 45 -8.94 -15.83 34.58
C TRP A 45 -9.59 -14.69 33.82
N LEU A 46 -8.96 -14.15 32.76
CA LEU A 46 -9.59 -13.20 31.86
C LEU A 46 -10.85 -13.79 31.20
N ASP A 47 -10.76 -15.01 30.68
CA ASP A 47 -11.87 -15.67 30.00
C ASP A 47 -12.99 -16.00 30.99
N PHE A 48 -12.66 -16.42 32.21
CA PHE A 48 -13.61 -16.62 33.27
C PHE A 48 -14.37 -15.33 33.64
N CYS A 49 -13.63 -14.25 33.90
CA CYS A 49 -14.22 -12.96 34.24
C CYS A 49 -15.05 -12.34 33.10
N ARG A 50 -14.62 -12.53 31.83
CA ARG A 50 -15.39 -12.12 30.64
C ARG A 50 -16.73 -12.87 30.56
N LYS A 51 -16.69 -14.20 30.73
CA LYS A 51 -17.91 -15.04 30.74
C LYS A 51 -18.90 -14.63 31.82
N LYS A 52 -18.39 -14.15 32.96
CA LYS A 52 -19.22 -13.66 34.08
C LYS A 52 -19.60 -12.18 33.95
N ARG A 53 -19.06 -11.45 32.96
CA ARG A 53 -19.23 -10.01 32.75
C ARG A 53 -18.71 -9.17 33.94
N TRP A 54 -17.60 -9.60 34.54
CA TRP A 54 -16.95 -8.94 35.68
C TRP A 54 -15.72 -8.12 35.29
N ILE A 55 -15.27 -8.15 34.05
CA ILE A 55 -14.13 -7.36 33.57
C ILE A 55 -14.50 -5.88 33.45
N MET A 56 -13.60 -5.00 33.90
CA MET A 56 -13.69 -3.57 33.62
C MET A 56 -13.23 -3.32 32.17
N PRO A 57 -14.12 -2.93 31.24
CA PRO A 57 -13.79 -2.87 29.79
C PRO A 57 -12.68 -1.86 29.45
N SER A 58 -12.60 -0.76 30.19
CA SER A 58 -11.68 0.35 29.95
C SER A 58 -10.33 0.22 30.67
N ALA A 59 -10.05 -0.92 31.32
CA ALA A 59 -8.85 -1.09 32.10
C ALA A 59 -7.96 -2.24 31.63
N GLY A 60 -6.65 -2.00 31.65
CA GLY A 60 -5.64 -3.00 31.31
C GLY A 60 -5.23 -3.87 32.50
N VAL A 61 -4.70 -5.05 32.19
CA VAL A 61 -4.11 -5.95 33.19
C VAL A 61 -2.83 -5.33 33.74
N LEU A 62 -2.74 -5.19 35.05
CA LEU A 62 -1.55 -4.70 35.75
C LEU A 62 -0.47 -5.79 35.79
N THR A 63 0.79 -5.38 35.69
CA THR A 63 1.92 -6.21 36.12
C THR A 63 2.23 -5.80 37.56
N LEU A 64 2.17 -6.75 38.45
CA LEU A 64 2.47 -6.57 39.88
C LEU A 64 3.91 -6.97 40.18
N ASP A 65 4.42 -6.49 41.28
CA ASP A 65 5.74 -6.89 41.76
C ASP A 65 5.86 -8.38 41.95
N ASP A 66 6.42 -9.26 42.07
CA ASP A 66 6.39 -10.72 42.31
C ASP A 66 5.97 -11.58 41.09
N GLY A 67 5.88 -11.02 39.87
CA GLY A 67 5.50 -11.77 38.66
C GLY A 67 3.99 -12.12 38.59
N LEU A 68 3.18 -11.52 39.42
CA LEU A 68 1.72 -11.66 39.39
C LEU A 68 1.09 -10.62 38.45
N LYS A 69 -0.16 -10.87 38.07
CA LYS A 69 -1.00 -9.98 37.28
C LYS A 69 -2.23 -9.55 38.04
N GLY A 70 -2.63 -8.29 37.85
CA GLY A 70 -3.89 -7.76 38.38
C GLY A 70 -4.91 -7.60 37.28
N ILE A 71 -5.94 -8.42 37.24
CA ILE A 71 -7.05 -8.36 36.27
C ILE A 71 -8.07 -7.36 36.79
N PRO A 72 -8.38 -6.27 36.05
CA PRO A 72 -9.33 -5.26 36.54
C PRO A 72 -10.77 -5.82 36.53
N ILE A 73 -11.45 -5.72 37.65
CA ILE A 73 -12.81 -6.25 37.84
C ILE A 73 -13.78 -5.16 38.27
N LEU A 74 -15.03 -5.29 37.84
CA LEU A 74 -16.13 -4.41 38.19
C LEU A 74 -16.47 -4.51 39.69
N ASP A 75 -17.09 -3.47 40.24
CA ASP A 75 -17.60 -3.49 41.62
C ASP A 75 -18.74 -4.53 41.82
N SER A 76 -19.40 -4.94 40.73
CA SER A 76 -20.41 -6.02 40.73
C SER A 76 -19.82 -7.43 40.84
N ALA A 77 -18.50 -7.58 40.72
CA ALA A 77 -17.82 -8.86 40.93
C ALA A 77 -17.82 -9.22 42.43
N PRO A 78 -17.86 -10.52 42.79
CA PRO A 78 -17.82 -10.96 44.18
C PRO A 78 -16.67 -10.37 44.98
N ASP A 79 -16.83 -10.26 46.29
CA ASP A 79 -15.78 -9.79 47.20
C ASP A 79 -14.69 -10.85 47.42
N GLU A 80 -13.58 -10.41 47.95
CA GLU A 80 -12.47 -11.26 48.35
C GLU A 80 -12.93 -12.38 49.28
N GLY A 81 -12.37 -13.56 49.10
CA GLY A 81 -12.76 -14.74 49.89
C GLY A 81 -13.95 -15.53 49.33
N ASN A 82 -14.62 -15.06 48.25
CA ASN A 82 -15.61 -15.86 47.56
C ASN A 82 -14.97 -17.09 46.88
N GLU A 83 -15.62 -18.26 47.03
CA GLU A 83 -15.12 -19.53 46.50
C GLU A 83 -14.79 -19.49 44.98
N CYS A 84 -15.48 -18.65 44.22
CA CYS A 84 -15.23 -18.52 42.78
C CYS A 84 -13.82 -18.04 42.45
N TRP A 85 -13.14 -17.37 43.35
CA TRP A 85 -11.77 -16.88 43.17
C TRP A 85 -10.69 -17.92 43.46
N GLN A 86 -11.05 -19.11 43.99
CA GLN A 86 -10.13 -20.22 44.24
C GLN A 86 -8.90 -19.80 45.09
N GLY A 87 -9.09 -18.90 46.05
CA GLY A 87 -8.01 -18.39 46.91
C GLY A 87 -7.22 -17.21 46.38
N ASN A 88 -7.50 -16.76 45.16
CA ASN A 88 -6.88 -15.54 44.63
C ASN A 88 -7.43 -14.29 45.36
N SER A 89 -6.52 -13.38 45.71
CA SER A 89 -6.86 -12.15 46.44
C SER A 89 -7.31 -11.04 45.49
N ILE A 90 -8.07 -10.09 46.06
CA ILE A 90 -8.46 -8.87 45.37
C ILE A 90 -7.68 -7.70 45.98
N ILE A 91 -7.06 -6.90 45.14
CA ILE A 91 -6.36 -5.69 45.54
C ILE A 91 -7.04 -4.46 44.95
N THR A 92 -6.94 -3.35 45.62
CA THR A 92 -7.28 -2.04 45.08
C THR A 92 -5.99 -1.36 44.64
N ALA A 93 -5.84 -1.12 43.37
CA ALA A 93 -4.67 -0.50 42.76
C ALA A 93 -5.09 0.55 41.73
N GLN A 94 -4.18 1.46 41.44
CA GLN A 94 -4.39 2.42 40.37
C GLN A 94 -4.39 1.68 39.02
N GLY A 95 -5.55 1.69 38.34
CA GLY A 95 -5.70 0.96 37.07
C GLY A 95 -4.83 1.54 35.96
N LEU A 96 -4.52 0.72 34.97
CA LEU A 96 -4.07 1.19 33.67
C LEU A 96 -5.32 1.46 32.84
N THR A 97 -5.54 2.71 32.47
CA THR A 97 -6.59 3.03 31.50
C THR A 97 -6.15 2.44 30.16
N ARG A 98 -6.91 1.50 29.62
CA ARG A 98 -6.79 1.14 28.21
C ARG A 98 -7.35 2.30 27.41
N GLY A 99 -6.51 2.89 26.60
CA GLY A 99 -7.00 3.80 25.58
C GLY A 99 -7.99 3.10 24.64
N PRO A 100 -8.81 3.84 23.90
CA PRO A 100 -9.75 3.28 22.95
C PRO A 100 -9.07 2.29 22.01
N GLU A 101 -9.63 1.10 21.85
CA GLU A 101 -9.11 0.09 20.92
C GLU A 101 -9.55 0.38 19.49
N HIS A 102 -10.72 1.00 19.33
CA HIS A 102 -11.29 1.38 18.04
C HIS A 102 -11.59 2.88 18.01
N TRP A 103 -11.43 3.51 16.85
CA TRP A 103 -11.66 4.93 16.66
C TRP A 103 -13.08 5.37 17.05
N SER A 104 -14.09 4.50 16.86
CA SER A 104 -15.48 4.82 17.22
C SER A 104 -15.69 5.01 18.72
N GLU A 105 -14.85 4.44 19.57
CA GLU A 105 -14.89 4.64 21.02
C GLU A 105 -14.47 6.06 21.46
N ARG A 106 -14.00 6.86 20.51
CA ARG A 106 -13.66 8.28 20.68
C ARG A 106 -14.78 9.22 20.31
N LEU A 107 -15.84 8.70 19.69
CA LEU A 107 -17.07 9.46 19.45
C LEU A 107 -17.76 9.72 20.80
N ASN A 108 -18.51 10.81 20.92
CA ASN A 108 -19.36 11.01 22.08
C ASN A 108 -20.51 9.97 22.07
N ASP A 109 -21.06 9.67 23.24
CA ASP A 109 -22.06 8.62 23.43
C ASP A 109 -23.34 8.88 22.61
N GLU A 110 -23.73 10.12 22.41
CA GLU A 110 -24.90 10.52 21.64
C GLU A 110 -24.72 10.20 20.16
N THR A 111 -23.66 10.71 19.55
CA THR A 111 -23.28 10.42 18.16
C THR A 111 -23.10 8.91 17.93
N LEU A 112 -22.37 8.23 18.83
CA LEU A 112 -22.12 6.81 18.69
C LEU A 112 -23.44 6.00 18.70
N THR A 113 -24.38 6.33 19.59
CA THR A 113 -25.68 5.66 19.67
C THR A 113 -26.49 5.84 18.39
N GLU A 114 -26.42 7.02 17.78
CA GLU A 114 -27.20 7.36 16.61
C GLU A 114 -26.70 6.68 15.33
N ILE A 115 -25.37 6.54 15.17
CA ILE A 115 -24.77 6.07 13.90
C ILE A 115 -24.12 4.69 14.00
N ILE A 116 -24.22 3.96 15.11
CA ILE A 116 -23.46 2.72 15.37
C ILE A 116 -23.66 1.64 14.30
N ASP A 117 -24.86 1.51 13.75
CA ASP A 117 -25.18 0.49 12.75
C ASP A 117 -24.63 0.81 11.35
N ILE A 118 -24.32 2.08 11.08
CA ILE A 118 -23.89 2.61 9.79
C ILE A 118 -22.47 3.16 9.81
N LEU A 119 -21.74 2.96 10.91
CA LEU A 119 -20.33 3.35 11.01
C LEU A 119 -19.48 2.75 9.86
N PRO A 120 -18.48 3.50 9.35
CA PRO A 120 -17.52 2.98 8.39
C PRO A 120 -16.84 1.71 8.89
N LYS A 121 -17.03 0.59 8.16
CA LYS A 121 -16.48 -0.74 8.54
C LYS A 121 -15.02 -0.94 8.13
N SER A 122 -14.51 -0.10 7.24
CA SER A 122 -13.14 -0.20 6.72
C SER A 122 -12.61 1.15 6.28
N HIS A 123 -11.31 1.29 6.33
CA HIS A 123 -10.56 2.43 5.80
C HIS A 123 -9.30 1.93 5.09
N GLU A 124 -8.71 2.77 4.28
CA GLU A 124 -7.43 2.51 3.61
C GLU A 124 -6.43 3.60 4.00
N ILE A 125 -5.18 3.21 4.24
CA ILE A 125 -4.11 4.14 4.58
C ILE A 125 -3.05 4.10 3.47
N GLN A 126 -2.70 5.28 2.96
CA GLN A 126 -1.53 5.47 2.09
C GLN A 126 -0.64 6.55 2.70
N GLY A 127 0.57 6.17 3.12
CA GLY A 127 1.47 7.08 3.83
C GLY A 127 0.84 7.65 5.11
N ASP A 128 0.65 8.95 5.15
CA ASP A 128 0.03 9.68 6.25
C ASP A 128 -1.42 10.11 5.97
N ILE A 129 -2.06 9.51 4.97
CA ILE A 129 -3.45 9.78 4.55
C ILE A 129 -4.32 8.58 4.84
N LEU A 130 -5.44 8.79 5.51
CA LEU A 130 -6.47 7.81 5.74
C LEU A 130 -7.70 8.15 4.89
N MET A 131 -8.14 7.19 4.10
CA MET A 131 -9.30 7.29 3.21
C MET A 131 -10.41 6.41 3.75
N VAL A 132 -11.58 6.99 3.96
CA VAL A 132 -12.75 6.30 4.54
C VAL A 132 -13.99 6.57 3.71
N LYS A 133 -14.80 5.53 3.49
CA LYS A 133 -16.13 5.69 2.88
C LYS A 133 -17.12 6.06 3.97
N ILE A 134 -17.70 7.23 3.86
CA ILE A 134 -18.76 7.72 4.75
C ILE A 134 -20.07 7.63 3.98
N ASP A 135 -21.05 6.94 4.56
CA ASP A 135 -22.39 6.84 3.99
C ASP A 135 -23.05 8.22 3.97
N GLN A 136 -23.85 8.49 2.94
CA GLN A 136 -24.53 9.78 2.79
C GLN A 136 -25.45 10.08 3.96
N SER A 137 -26.04 9.08 4.59
CA SER A 137 -26.96 9.23 5.74
C SER A 137 -26.25 9.75 7.00
N ILE A 138 -24.92 9.65 7.09
CA ILE A 138 -24.11 10.12 8.23
C ILE A 138 -23.08 11.18 7.80
N GLU A 139 -23.28 11.83 6.66
CA GLU A 139 -22.33 12.83 6.15
C GLU A 139 -22.19 14.04 7.11
N GLU A 140 -23.21 14.37 7.85
CA GLU A 140 -23.20 15.44 8.89
C GLU A 140 -22.21 15.14 10.03
N TYR A 141 -21.98 13.86 10.36
CA TYR A 141 -21.00 13.42 11.38
C TYR A 141 -19.58 13.24 10.84
N SER A 142 -19.34 13.58 9.57
CA SER A 142 -18.03 13.34 8.91
C SER A 142 -16.88 14.02 9.65
N GLN A 143 -17.07 15.20 10.21
CA GLN A 143 -16.05 15.92 10.98
C GLN A 143 -15.72 15.20 12.31
N GLU A 144 -16.75 14.74 13.03
CA GLU A 144 -16.56 14.02 14.30
C GLU A 144 -15.87 12.67 14.07
N ILE A 145 -16.31 11.93 13.04
CA ILE A 145 -15.67 10.68 12.60
C ILE A 145 -14.20 10.92 12.25
N ALA A 146 -13.91 11.95 11.45
CA ALA A 146 -12.54 12.26 11.05
C ALA A 146 -11.68 12.68 12.24
N HIS A 147 -12.22 13.43 13.20
CA HIS A 147 -11.50 13.82 14.41
C HIS A 147 -11.17 12.60 15.28
N ALA A 148 -12.15 11.72 15.51
CA ALA A 148 -11.96 10.46 16.24
C ALA A 148 -10.90 9.57 15.58
N MET A 149 -10.88 9.49 14.24
CA MET A 149 -9.86 8.76 13.48
C MET A 149 -8.48 9.42 13.61
N LEU A 150 -8.36 10.75 13.51
CA LEU A 150 -7.09 11.43 13.73
C LEU A 150 -6.52 11.16 15.12
N GLU A 151 -7.35 11.17 16.15
CA GLU A 151 -6.90 10.85 17.50
C GLU A 151 -6.44 9.40 17.64
N GLN A 152 -7.15 8.45 17.00
CA GLN A 152 -6.81 7.03 17.06
C GLN A 152 -5.53 6.70 16.30
N PHE A 153 -5.24 7.42 15.20
CA PHE A 153 -4.11 7.15 14.32
C PHE A 153 -3.09 8.30 14.34
N PRO A 154 -2.17 8.37 15.32
CA PRO A 154 -1.24 9.49 15.47
C PRO A 154 -0.33 9.75 14.27
N SER A 155 -0.06 8.73 13.44
CA SER A 155 0.76 8.84 12.22
C SER A 155 0.00 9.43 11.04
N ILE A 156 -1.32 9.59 11.14
CA ILE A 156 -2.15 10.12 10.07
C ILE A 156 -2.19 11.65 10.18
N ARG A 157 -1.91 12.31 9.07
CA ARG A 157 -1.98 13.76 8.91
C ARG A 157 -3.35 14.21 8.41
N LEU A 158 -3.92 13.45 7.46
CA LEU A 158 -5.12 13.85 6.71
C LEU A 158 -6.13 12.71 6.65
N ILE A 159 -7.38 13.03 6.96
CA ILE A 159 -8.54 12.16 6.72
C ILE A 159 -9.30 12.66 5.49
N CYS A 160 -9.57 11.76 4.55
CA CYS A 160 -10.38 12.05 3.36
C CYS A 160 -11.60 11.13 3.29
N ALA A 161 -12.75 11.69 2.90
CA ALA A 161 -13.87 10.90 2.40
C ALA A 161 -13.52 10.34 1.02
N ASP A 162 -13.66 9.03 0.84
CA ASP A 162 -13.51 8.33 -0.43
C ASP A 162 -14.88 8.24 -1.13
N LYS A 163 -15.07 9.08 -2.14
CA LYS A 163 -16.30 9.12 -2.96
C LYS A 163 -16.25 8.13 -4.12
N GLY A 164 -15.19 7.29 -4.21
CA GLY A 164 -15.01 6.27 -5.24
C GLY A 164 -13.87 6.58 -6.21
N VAL A 165 -14.04 6.17 -7.45
CA VAL A 165 -13.03 6.31 -8.52
C VAL A 165 -13.58 7.22 -9.60
N LYS A 166 -12.73 8.12 -10.13
CA LYS A 166 -13.12 9.06 -11.20
C LYS A 166 -12.14 9.10 -12.36
N GLY A 167 -12.64 9.54 -13.52
CA GLY A 167 -11.86 9.80 -14.72
C GLY A 167 -11.26 8.56 -15.39
N ASP A 168 -10.62 8.78 -16.53
CA ASP A 168 -10.02 7.73 -17.36
C ASP A 168 -8.83 7.05 -16.67
N PHE A 169 -8.11 7.79 -15.84
CA PHE A 169 -6.98 7.27 -15.07
C PHE A 169 -7.39 6.55 -13.78
N ARG A 170 -8.70 6.44 -13.50
CA ARG A 170 -9.27 5.70 -12.36
C ARG A 170 -8.66 6.09 -11.01
N VAL A 171 -8.41 7.37 -10.82
CA VAL A 171 -7.90 7.92 -9.56
C VAL A 171 -9.01 8.01 -8.51
N ARG A 172 -8.65 8.08 -7.25
CA ARG A 172 -9.61 8.26 -6.15
C ARG A 172 -10.25 9.63 -6.19
N ASP A 173 -11.55 9.70 -5.99
CA ASP A 173 -12.26 10.94 -5.73
C ASP A 173 -12.28 11.21 -4.23
N LEU A 174 -11.30 11.99 -3.76
CA LEU A 174 -11.07 12.25 -2.35
C LEU A 174 -11.50 13.66 -1.97
N LEU A 175 -12.29 13.74 -0.91
CA LEU A 175 -12.66 15.00 -0.27
C LEU A 175 -11.96 15.09 1.09
N PRO A 176 -11.00 16.02 1.29
CA PRO A 176 -10.40 16.28 2.59
C PRO A 176 -11.47 16.65 3.62
N ILE A 177 -11.48 15.98 4.77
CA ILE A 177 -12.41 16.26 5.87
C ILE A 177 -11.68 16.97 7.00
N SER A 178 -10.58 16.39 7.50
CA SER A 178 -9.85 16.94 8.63
C SER A 178 -8.36 16.72 8.49
N SER A 179 -7.56 17.70 8.86
CA SER A 179 -6.09 17.66 8.82
C SER A 179 -5.51 18.08 10.16
N ARG A 180 -4.45 17.36 10.59
CA ARG A 180 -3.76 17.62 11.85
C ARG A 180 -2.94 18.92 11.82
N ASP A 181 -2.40 19.28 10.68
CA ASP A 181 -1.50 20.44 10.47
C ASP A 181 -2.09 21.51 9.56
N GLY A 182 -3.37 21.35 9.15
CA GLY A 182 -4.05 22.22 8.20
C GLY A 182 -3.71 21.96 6.74
N ASN A 183 -2.76 21.08 6.43
CA ASN A 183 -2.41 20.73 5.06
C ASN A 183 -3.40 19.70 4.49
N THR A 184 -4.13 20.07 3.46
CA THR A 184 -5.14 19.23 2.79
C THR A 184 -4.62 18.53 1.54
N SER A 185 -3.33 18.68 1.19
CA SER A 185 -2.72 17.99 0.06
C SER A 185 -2.77 16.47 0.25
N THR A 186 -3.19 15.75 -0.79
CA THR A 186 -3.22 14.29 -0.83
C THR A 186 -1.89 13.68 -1.25
N ARG A 187 -0.86 14.51 -1.56
CA ARG A 187 0.50 14.03 -1.81
C ARG A 187 1.14 13.50 -0.54
N THR A 188 1.68 12.29 -0.63
CA THR A 188 2.27 11.58 0.52
C THR A 188 3.44 10.69 0.08
N LYS A 189 4.18 10.15 1.05
CA LYS A 189 5.17 9.10 0.82
C LYS A 189 4.72 7.77 1.41
N ILE A 190 4.88 6.73 0.64
CA ILE A 190 4.70 5.35 1.10
C ILE A 190 6.04 4.64 1.23
N ARG A 191 6.08 3.57 2.03
CA ARG A 191 7.21 2.65 2.08
C ARG A 191 6.82 1.33 1.43
N GLU A 192 7.58 0.94 0.39
CA GLU A 192 7.42 -0.35 -0.27
C GLU A 192 8.79 -0.96 -0.61
N ASN A 193 8.99 -2.23 -0.28
CA ASN A 193 10.23 -2.97 -0.54
C ASN A 193 11.51 -2.21 -0.13
N GLY A 194 11.46 -1.54 1.03
CA GLY A 194 12.57 -0.76 1.56
C GLY A 194 12.79 0.61 0.91
N GLN A 195 11.98 0.97 -0.09
CA GLN A 195 12.07 2.27 -0.77
C GLN A 195 10.95 3.20 -0.30
N SER A 196 11.25 4.49 -0.28
CA SER A 196 10.27 5.56 -0.05
C SER A 196 9.83 6.10 -1.41
N ILE A 197 8.53 6.12 -1.66
CA ILE A 197 7.94 6.47 -2.97
C ILE A 197 6.89 7.56 -2.77
N TRP A 198 7.03 8.68 -3.45
CA TRP A 198 5.99 9.69 -3.54
C TRP A 198 4.79 9.17 -4.31
N THR A 199 3.62 9.42 -3.79
CA THR A 199 2.34 9.12 -4.41
C THR A 199 1.31 10.18 -4.05
N ASP A 200 0.20 10.19 -4.78
CA ASP A 200 -0.95 11.03 -4.50
C ASP A 200 -2.22 10.24 -4.88
N PRO A 201 -2.96 9.69 -3.92
CA PRO A 201 -4.11 8.85 -4.22
C PRO A 201 -5.24 9.57 -4.99
N ALA A 202 -5.32 10.90 -4.93
CA ALA A 202 -6.28 11.68 -5.72
C ALA A 202 -5.83 11.91 -7.17
N LYS A 203 -4.57 11.62 -7.50
CA LYS A 203 -3.95 11.94 -8.80
C LYS A 203 -3.35 10.74 -9.52
N ALA A 204 -2.88 9.73 -8.79
CA ALA A 204 -2.23 8.56 -9.35
C ALA A 204 -2.77 7.28 -8.70
N TYR A 205 -3.02 6.26 -9.51
CA TYR A 205 -3.38 4.95 -8.99
C TYR A 205 -2.20 4.29 -8.28
N PHE A 206 -2.43 3.84 -7.07
CA PHE A 206 -1.51 3.00 -6.32
C PHE A 206 -2.29 1.96 -5.50
N SER A 207 -1.78 0.72 -5.43
CA SER A 207 -2.34 -0.34 -4.59
C SER A 207 -1.24 -1.09 -3.84
N ALA A 208 -1.21 -0.96 -2.52
CA ALA A 208 -0.27 -1.68 -1.66
C ALA A 208 -0.42 -3.21 -1.77
N ARG A 209 -1.62 -3.70 -2.11
CA ARG A 209 -1.93 -5.14 -2.26
C ARG A 209 -1.16 -5.82 -3.38
N LEU A 210 -0.58 -5.05 -4.31
CA LEU A 210 0.21 -5.57 -5.43
C LEU A 210 1.72 -5.55 -5.15
N SER A 211 2.15 -5.27 -3.95
CA SER A 211 3.58 -5.22 -3.58
C SER A 211 4.31 -6.54 -3.88
N ASN A 212 3.70 -7.68 -3.56
CA ASN A 212 4.27 -9.00 -3.87
C ASN A 212 4.41 -9.24 -5.38
N GLU A 213 3.46 -8.77 -6.18
CA GLU A 213 3.54 -8.88 -7.64
C GLU A 213 4.66 -8.01 -8.22
N ARG A 214 4.86 -6.83 -7.66
CA ARG A 214 5.93 -5.92 -8.08
C ARG A 214 7.33 -6.45 -7.75
N ILE A 215 7.52 -7.11 -6.61
CA ILE A 215 8.82 -7.72 -6.29
C ILE A 215 9.14 -8.91 -7.21
N GLN A 216 8.13 -9.58 -7.75
CA GLN A 216 8.32 -10.63 -8.75
C GLN A 216 8.92 -10.10 -10.06
N ASN A 217 8.74 -8.80 -10.40
CA ASN A 217 9.41 -8.19 -11.55
C ASN A 217 10.93 -8.28 -11.40
N LEU A 218 11.45 -8.05 -10.18
CA LEU A 218 12.88 -8.16 -9.90
C LEU A 218 13.37 -9.61 -10.08
N THR A 219 12.62 -10.59 -9.61
CA THR A 219 12.95 -12.02 -9.78
C THR A 219 12.99 -12.40 -11.25
N SER A 220 11.97 -12.01 -12.01
CA SER A 220 11.89 -12.25 -13.45
C SER A 220 13.01 -11.57 -14.24
N ALA A 221 13.36 -10.34 -13.87
CA ALA A 221 14.48 -9.62 -14.48
C ALA A 221 15.84 -10.30 -14.19
N LYS A 222 16.07 -10.77 -12.95
CA LYS A 222 17.30 -11.53 -12.58
C LYS A 222 17.42 -12.82 -13.37
N ASP A 223 16.33 -13.57 -13.53
CA ASP A 223 16.30 -14.77 -14.36
C ASP A 223 16.69 -14.47 -15.83
N LEU A 224 16.07 -13.45 -16.44
CA LEU A 224 16.38 -13.06 -17.80
C LEU A 224 17.82 -12.59 -17.95
N LYS A 225 18.35 -11.78 -17.01
CA LYS A 225 19.76 -11.37 -16.98
C LYS A 225 20.70 -12.57 -16.99
N ASN A 226 20.42 -13.58 -16.16
CA ASN A 226 21.25 -14.79 -16.09
C ASN A 226 21.24 -15.55 -17.44
N LYS A 227 20.06 -15.67 -18.09
CA LYS A 227 19.95 -16.32 -19.42
C LYS A 227 20.72 -15.56 -20.49
N LEU A 228 20.72 -14.23 -20.44
CA LEU A 228 21.40 -13.36 -21.41
C LEU A 228 22.87 -13.10 -21.08
N ASN A 229 23.30 -13.35 -19.86
CA ASN A 229 24.63 -13.07 -19.34
C ASN A 229 25.11 -11.60 -19.60
N ARG A 230 24.19 -10.65 -19.51
CA ARG A 230 24.46 -9.21 -19.65
C ARG A 230 23.40 -8.38 -18.93
N LYS A 231 23.69 -7.09 -18.70
CA LYS A 231 22.70 -6.15 -18.18
C LYS A 231 21.55 -5.96 -19.15
N LEU A 232 20.36 -5.76 -18.62
CA LEU A 232 19.13 -5.66 -19.38
C LEU A 232 18.82 -4.22 -19.80
N GLY A 233 18.13 -4.09 -20.93
CA GLY A 233 17.28 -2.96 -21.25
C GLY A 233 15.85 -3.26 -20.79
N VAL A 234 15.24 -2.34 -20.04
CA VAL A 234 13.87 -2.52 -19.48
C VAL A 234 12.96 -1.40 -19.93
N CYS A 235 11.72 -1.76 -20.27
CA CYS A 235 10.67 -0.82 -20.63
C CYS A 235 9.45 -1.00 -19.72
N ASP A 236 8.98 0.09 -19.08
CA ASP A 236 7.73 0.13 -18.29
C ASP A 236 6.90 1.34 -18.72
N PRO A 237 6.02 1.18 -19.72
CA PRO A 237 5.22 2.28 -20.26
C PRO A 237 3.96 2.60 -19.43
N TYR A 238 3.69 1.87 -18.38
CA TYR A 238 2.54 2.03 -17.47
C TYR A 238 2.99 2.07 -16.02
N ALA A 239 4.07 2.79 -15.76
CA ALA A 239 4.78 2.75 -14.50
C ALA A 239 4.00 3.39 -13.32
N GLY A 240 2.98 4.22 -13.59
CA GLY A 240 2.37 5.03 -12.56
C GLY A 240 3.42 5.90 -11.88
N VAL A 241 3.51 5.84 -10.57
CA VAL A 241 4.55 6.53 -9.77
C VAL A 241 5.87 5.73 -9.66
N GLY A 242 5.99 4.62 -10.36
CA GLY A 242 7.22 3.81 -10.47
C GLY A 242 7.40 2.62 -9.53
N PRO A 243 6.40 2.15 -8.76
CA PRO A 243 6.64 1.11 -7.75
C PRO A 243 7.08 -0.24 -8.34
N GLY A 244 6.72 -0.54 -9.61
CA GLY A 244 7.09 -1.77 -10.29
C GLY A 244 8.51 -1.77 -10.85
N ILE A 245 9.02 -0.62 -11.24
CA ILE A 245 10.32 -0.46 -11.89
C ILE A 245 11.43 -0.07 -10.91
N ILE A 246 11.14 0.66 -9.84
CA ILE A 246 12.14 1.14 -8.88
C ILE A 246 13.01 0.01 -8.33
N PRO A 247 12.47 -1.17 -7.90
CA PRO A 247 13.31 -2.27 -7.43
C PRO A 247 14.33 -2.77 -8.47
N LEU A 248 14.01 -2.70 -9.75
CA LEU A 248 14.92 -3.10 -10.83
C LEU A 248 16.00 -2.06 -11.06
N VAL A 249 15.64 -0.78 -11.00
CA VAL A 249 16.55 0.33 -11.29
C VAL A 249 17.60 0.50 -10.20
N ILE A 250 17.26 0.26 -8.95
CA ILE A 250 18.20 0.35 -7.82
C ILE A 250 19.10 -0.88 -7.67
N GLU A 251 18.71 -2.02 -8.26
CA GLU A 251 19.51 -3.24 -8.18
C GLU A 251 20.82 -3.07 -8.94
N ASP A 252 21.91 -3.36 -8.26
CA ASP A 252 23.24 -3.27 -8.85
C ASP A 252 23.41 -4.26 -9.99
N ASP A 253 24.08 -3.82 -11.05
CA ASP A 253 24.45 -4.68 -12.19
C ASP A 253 23.28 -5.35 -12.93
N LEU A 254 22.03 -5.03 -12.63
CA LEU A 254 20.87 -5.67 -13.26
C LEU A 254 20.52 -5.06 -14.61
N ILE A 255 20.40 -3.73 -14.68
CA ILE A 255 20.00 -3.02 -15.89
C ILE A 255 21.06 -2.04 -16.36
N SER A 256 21.17 -1.85 -17.67
CA SER A 256 22.02 -0.85 -18.32
C SER A 256 21.26 0.43 -18.64
N HIS A 257 20.01 0.29 -19.03
CA HIS A 257 19.12 1.40 -19.37
C HIS A 257 17.66 1.02 -19.14
N CYS A 258 16.82 2.03 -18.92
CA CYS A 258 15.37 1.83 -18.93
C CYS A 258 14.64 3.01 -19.57
N VAL A 259 13.47 2.67 -20.16
CA VAL A 259 12.47 3.61 -20.63
C VAL A 259 11.24 3.44 -19.78
N VAL A 260 10.81 4.50 -19.12
CA VAL A 260 9.74 4.45 -18.13
C VAL A 260 8.77 5.59 -18.40
N GLY A 261 7.49 5.36 -18.22
CA GLY A 261 6.52 6.43 -18.34
C GLY A 261 5.12 6.07 -17.93
N ASP A 262 4.28 7.07 -18.01
CA ASP A 262 2.84 6.94 -17.79
C ASP A 262 2.11 7.97 -18.64
N LEU A 263 0.88 7.67 -19.04
CA LEU A 263 0.04 8.60 -19.79
C LEU A 263 -0.58 9.67 -18.89
N ASN A 264 -0.84 9.34 -17.63
CA ASN A 264 -1.36 10.28 -16.63
C ASN A 264 -0.27 11.30 -16.27
N PRO A 265 -0.44 12.61 -16.58
CA PRO A 265 0.58 13.62 -16.32
C PRO A 265 0.86 13.81 -14.82
N ASP A 266 -0.14 13.66 -13.96
CA ASP A 266 0.04 13.76 -12.50
C ASP A 266 0.85 12.57 -11.95
N ALA A 267 0.63 11.35 -12.46
CA ALA A 267 1.44 10.19 -12.10
C ALA A 267 2.87 10.34 -12.62
N PHE A 268 3.03 10.89 -13.82
CA PHE A 268 4.32 11.13 -14.43
C PHE A 268 5.15 12.18 -13.66
N GLU A 269 4.54 13.27 -13.17
CA GLU A 269 5.22 14.24 -12.30
C GLU A 269 5.78 13.56 -11.04
N LEU A 270 5.00 12.69 -10.42
CA LEU A 270 5.44 11.94 -9.24
C LEU A 270 6.51 10.89 -9.60
N LEU A 271 6.44 10.28 -10.77
CA LEU A 271 7.47 9.38 -11.29
C LEU A 271 8.81 10.11 -11.45
N GLU A 272 8.81 11.29 -12.07
CA GLU A 272 10.01 12.12 -12.22
C GLU A 272 10.60 12.49 -10.84
N LEU A 273 9.75 12.90 -9.91
CA LEU A 273 10.17 13.21 -8.54
C LEU A 273 10.84 12.00 -7.85
N ASN A 274 10.25 10.81 -7.97
CA ASN A 274 10.81 9.59 -7.42
C ASN A 274 12.16 9.23 -8.02
N PHE A 275 12.30 9.32 -9.35
CA PHE A 275 13.57 9.08 -10.01
C PHE A 275 14.64 10.13 -9.66
N HIS A 276 14.24 11.40 -9.55
CA HIS A 276 15.14 12.47 -9.12
C HIS A 276 15.69 12.22 -7.71
N GLU A 277 14.85 11.81 -6.76
CA GLU A 277 15.29 11.44 -5.41
C GLU A 277 16.26 10.24 -5.42
N LEU A 278 16.01 9.23 -6.26
CA LEU A 278 16.89 8.07 -6.36
C LEU A 278 18.27 8.45 -6.92
N ILE A 279 18.31 9.34 -7.92
CA ILE A 279 19.56 9.86 -8.49
C ILE A 279 20.32 10.70 -7.46
N SER A 280 19.63 11.64 -6.81
CA SER A 280 20.23 12.55 -5.81
C SER A 280 20.80 11.78 -4.60
N ASN A 281 20.21 10.65 -4.26
CA ASN A 281 20.67 9.76 -3.19
C ASN A 281 21.70 8.72 -3.67
N ASN A 282 22.25 8.85 -4.88
CA ASN A 282 23.20 7.93 -5.50
C ASN A 282 22.73 6.45 -5.56
N LYS A 283 21.42 6.21 -5.55
CA LYS A 283 20.84 4.86 -5.68
C LYS A 283 20.82 4.37 -7.12
N ILE A 284 20.98 5.27 -8.08
CA ILE A 284 21.02 4.97 -9.51
C ILE A 284 22.30 5.59 -10.09
N THR A 285 23.28 4.77 -10.44
CA THR A 285 24.54 5.20 -11.04
C THR A 285 24.83 4.43 -12.31
N GLY A 286 25.38 5.11 -13.34
CA GLY A 286 25.83 4.46 -14.58
C GLY A 286 24.73 3.84 -15.45
N LYS A 287 23.46 4.17 -15.20
CA LYS A 287 22.32 3.69 -15.98
C LYS A 287 21.75 4.81 -16.83
N LYS A 288 21.37 4.50 -18.08
CA LYS A 288 20.67 5.46 -18.94
C LYS A 288 19.17 5.40 -18.65
N LEU A 289 18.59 6.55 -18.32
CA LEU A 289 17.16 6.66 -18.00
C LEU A 289 16.47 7.55 -19.00
N LEU A 290 15.32 7.12 -19.49
CA LEU A 290 14.45 7.93 -20.34
C LEU A 290 13.04 7.89 -19.76
N LEU A 291 12.55 9.07 -19.37
CA LEU A 291 11.19 9.23 -18.87
C LEU A 291 10.30 9.82 -19.96
N LYS A 292 9.05 9.32 -20.10
CA LYS A 292 8.10 9.69 -21.17
C LYS A 292 6.69 9.84 -20.63
N ASN A 293 6.08 11.01 -20.84
CA ASN A 293 4.65 11.23 -20.65
C ASN A 293 3.94 11.21 -22.01
N ILE A 294 3.83 10.04 -22.60
CA ILE A 294 3.24 9.83 -23.94
C ILE A 294 2.54 8.48 -23.96
N ASP A 295 1.48 8.36 -24.72
CA ASP A 295 0.80 7.07 -24.98
C ASP A 295 1.82 6.00 -25.42
N ALA A 296 1.88 4.92 -24.65
CA ALA A 296 2.81 3.80 -24.85
C ALA A 296 2.79 3.23 -26.29
N ARG A 297 1.61 3.20 -26.93
CA ARG A 297 1.42 2.72 -28.30
C ARG A 297 2.18 3.53 -29.34
N LYS A 298 2.58 4.75 -29.01
CA LYS A 298 3.36 5.66 -29.88
C LYS A 298 4.87 5.56 -29.65
N TRP A 299 5.33 4.76 -28.70
CA TRP A 299 6.75 4.74 -28.28
C TRP A 299 7.69 4.15 -29.30
N LYS A 300 7.27 3.21 -30.16
CA LYS A 300 8.15 2.53 -31.12
C LYS A 300 8.99 3.48 -31.97
N ASN A 301 8.48 4.68 -32.24
CA ASN A 301 9.18 5.69 -33.05
C ASN A 301 10.08 6.63 -32.24
N THR A 302 10.03 6.54 -30.89
CA THR A 302 10.68 7.51 -29.99
C THR A 302 11.79 6.90 -29.15
N ILE A 303 11.93 5.56 -29.10
CA ILE A 303 12.92 4.90 -28.24
C ILE A 303 14.06 4.22 -29.02
N GLN A 304 14.08 4.32 -30.34
CA GLN A 304 15.11 3.69 -31.19
C GLN A 304 16.56 4.06 -30.83
N GLU A 305 16.77 5.19 -30.16
CA GLU A 305 18.10 5.68 -29.77
C GLU A 305 18.65 5.04 -28.47
N LEU A 306 17.86 4.25 -27.75
CA LEU A 306 18.22 3.82 -26.39
C LEU A 306 18.87 2.44 -26.30
N GLY A 307 18.82 1.68 -27.37
CA GLY A 307 19.33 0.32 -27.40
C GLY A 307 18.25 -0.75 -27.22
N GLN A 308 18.69 -1.94 -26.88
CA GLN A 308 17.85 -3.12 -26.86
C GLN A 308 16.97 -3.18 -25.61
N ILE A 309 15.68 -3.43 -25.78
CA ILE A 309 14.74 -3.74 -24.68
C ILE A 309 14.59 -5.24 -24.57
N ASP A 310 14.97 -5.78 -23.43
CA ASP A 310 14.94 -7.22 -23.15
C ASP A 310 13.72 -7.59 -22.31
N LEU A 311 13.29 -6.70 -21.40
CA LEU A 311 12.14 -6.89 -20.54
C LEU A 311 11.11 -5.76 -20.72
N LEU A 312 9.89 -6.12 -21.08
CA LEU A 312 8.75 -5.23 -21.16
C LEU A 312 7.77 -5.53 -20.01
N LEU A 313 7.48 -4.50 -19.19
CA LEU A 313 6.46 -4.56 -18.15
C LEU A 313 5.16 -3.93 -18.65
N VAL A 314 4.03 -4.65 -18.55
CA VAL A 314 2.72 -4.18 -19.03
C VAL A 314 1.72 -4.14 -17.89
N ASN A 315 1.70 -3.02 -17.18
CA ASN A 315 0.81 -2.82 -16.03
C ASN A 315 -0.43 -1.99 -16.40
N LEU A 316 -1.22 -2.51 -17.34
CA LEU A 316 -2.51 -1.94 -17.78
C LEU A 316 -3.61 -3.02 -17.70
N PRO A 317 -4.02 -3.51 -16.50
CA PRO A 317 -4.77 -4.75 -16.37
C PRO A 317 -6.09 -4.80 -17.13
N HIS A 318 -6.73 -3.67 -17.38
CA HIS A 318 -8.01 -3.62 -18.11
C HIS A 318 -7.86 -3.73 -19.63
N ASP A 319 -6.67 -3.44 -20.17
CA ASP A 319 -6.48 -3.35 -21.63
C ASP A 319 -5.10 -3.82 -22.09
N SER A 320 -4.37 -4.54 -21.26
CA SER A 320 -2.99 -4.95 -21.53
C SER A 320 -2.89 -5.79 -22.82
N ILE A 321 -3.79 -6.73 -23.04
CA ILE A 321 -3.75 -7.65 -24.19
C ILE A 321 -3.95 -6.89 -25.51
N ASN A 322 -4.89 -5.97 -25.55
CA ASN A 322 -5.15 -5.14 -26.72
C ASN A 322 -3.98 -4.22 -27.09
N HIS A 323 -3.14 -3.85 -26.10
CA HIS A 323 -1.96 -3.01 -26.33
C HIS A 323 -0.71 -3.79 -26.77
N LEU A 324 -0.65 -5.11 -26.56
CA LEU A 324 0.53 -5.93 -26.90
C LEU A 324 1.00 -5.78 -28.35
N PRO A 325 0.13 -5.73 -29.37
CA PRO A 325 0.58 -5.58 -30.76
C PRO A 325 1.42 -4.32 -31.01
N GLU A 326 1.11 -3.22 -30.36
CA GLU A 326 1.86 -1.96 -30.48
C GLU A 326 3.10 -1.92 -29.60
N LEU A 327 3.14 -2.73 -28.54
CA LEU A 327 4.25 -2.76 -27.56
C LEU A 327 5.34 -3.76 -27.93
N ILE A 328 5.01 -4.89 -28.53
CA ILE A 328 5.98 -5.91 -28.99
C ILE A 328 7.09 -5.33 -29.88
N PRO A 329 6.81 -4.38 -30.79
CA PRO A 329 7.86 -3.74 -31.59
C PRO A 329 8.91 -2.95 -30.79
N LEU A 330 8.71 -2.72 -29.48
CA LEU A 330 9.71 -2.13 -28.59
C LEU A 330 10.81 -3.11 -28.19
N LEU A 331 10.52 -4.42 -28.27
CA LEU A 331 11.44 -5.47 -27.88
C LEU A 331 12.58 -5.63 -28.87
N SER A 332 13.73 -6.07 -28.36
CA SER A 332 14.92 -6.40 -29.15
C SER A 332 14.64 -7.53 -30.14
N ARG A 333 15.25 -7.43 -31.32
CA ARG A 333 15.18 -8.50 -32.33
C ARG A 333 16.39 -9.41 -32.25
N GLY A 334 16.19 -10.69 -32.57
CA GLY A 334 17.24 -11.71 -32.63
C GLY A 334 17.86 -12.09 -31.28
N SER A 335 17.27 -11.65 -30.17
CA SER A 335 17.70 -11.97 -28.81
C SER A 335 16.50 -12.45 -27.99
N LEU A 336 16.75 -13.22 -26.95
CA LEU A 336 15.72 -13.59 -25.98
C LEU A 336 15.17 -12.34 -25.29
N THR A 337 13.85 -12.22 -25.31
CA THR A 337 13.10 -11.12 -24.65
C THR A 337 11.99 -11.69 -23.80
N LYS A 338 11.50 -10.88 -22.87
CA LYS A 338 10.44 -11.25 -21.94
C LYS A 338 9.39 -10.15 -21.87
N ILE A 339 8.12 -10.53 -21.86
CA ILE A 339 7.01 -9.66 -21.50
C ILE A 339 6.44 -10.16 -20.19
N ARG A 340 6.20 -9.26 -19.24
CA ARG A 340 5.52 -9.55 -18.00
C ARG A 340 4.41 -8.54 -17.78
N GLY A 341 3.19 -9.01 -17.58
CA GLY A 341 2.04 -8.14 -17.46
C GLY A 341 0.91 -8.73 -16.62
N TRP A 342 -0.13 -7.93 -16.48
CA TRP A 342 -1.35 -8.30 -15.78
C TRP A 342 -2.56 -8.01 -16.67
N ALA A 343 -3.59 -8.87 -16.55
CA ALA A 343 -4.86 -8.71 -17.24
C ALA A 343 -6.04 -8.99 -16.31
N ILE A 344 -7.15 -8.31 -16.52
CA ILE A 344 -8.43 -8.63 -15.91
C ILE A 344 -9.29 -9.26 -17.01
N ILE A 345 -9.59 -10.54 -16.85
CA ILE A 345 -10.34 -11.34 -17.84
C ILE A 345 -11.61 -11.91 -17.22
N GLU A 346 -12.58 -12.27 -18.05
CA GLU A 346 -13.73 -13.06 -17.59
C GLU A 346 -13.26 -14.48 -17.25
N LYS A 347 -13.86 -15.10 -16.24
CA LYS A 347 -13.53 -16.49 -15.85
C LYS A 347 -13.75 -17.50 -16.98
N SER A 348 -14.69 -17.20 -17.88
CA SER A 348 -14.96 -18.00 -19.07
C SER A 348 -13.85 -17.99 -20.11
N GLU A 349 -13.01 -16.96 -20.11
CA GLU A 349 -11.90 -16.75 -21.06
C GLU A 349 -10.58 -17.40 -20.58
N LEU A 350 -10.56 -17.94 -19.36
CA LEU A 350 -9.33 -18.48 -18.75
C LEU A 350 -8.62 -19.53 -19.62
N ILE A 351 -9.39 -20.39 -20.28
CA ILE A 351 -8.86 -21.48 -21.13
C ILE A 351 -8.19 -20.93 -22.39
N ASP A 352 -8.71 -19.85 -22.95
CA ASP A 352 -8.23 -19.26 -24.21
C ASP A 352 -7.21 -18.14 -23.98
N PHE A 353 -7.00 -17.69 -22.76
CA PHE A 353 -6.16 -16.53 -22.42
C PHE A 353 -4.71 -16.66 -22.91
N GLU A 354 -4.04 -17.79 -22.63
CA GLU A 354 -2.67 -18.02 -23.11
C GLU A 354 -2.62 -18.18 -24.64
N LYS A 355 -3.64 -18.76 -25.24
CA LYS A 355 -3.76 -18.92 -26.69
C LYS A 355 -3.84 -17.55 -27.38
N GLU A 356 -4.62 -16.61 -26.83
CA GLU A 356 -4.69 -15.25 -27.35
C GLU A 356 -3.32 -14.57 -27.35
N ILE A 357 -2.56 -14.70 -26.26
CA ILE A 357 -1.18 -14.17 -26.18
C ILE A 357 -0.27 -14.83 -27.22
N ILE A 358 -0.37 -16.15 -27.39
CA ILE A 358 0.39 -16.92 -28.38
C ILE A 358 0.06 -16.43 -29.81
N ASP A 359 -1.20 -16.21 -30.10
CA ASP A 359 -1.64 -15.74 -31.41
C ASP A 359 -1.09 -14.33 -31.72
N ILE A 360 -1.09 -13.43 -30.74
CA ILE A 360 -0.48 -12.08 -30.85
C ILE A 360 1.03 -12.19 -31.12
N LEU A 361 1.75 -13.03 -30.38
CA LEU A 361 3.20 -13.23 -30.57
C LEU A 361 3.51 -13.83 -31.94
N ASN A 362 2.74 -14.79 -32.41
CA ASN A 362 2.88 -15.38 -33.72
C ASN A 362 2.70 -14.33 -34.84
N HIS A 363 1.70 -13.44 -34.72
CA HIS A 363 1.51 -12.34 -35.66
C HIS A 363 2.68 -11.34 -35.66
N ALA A 364 3.42 -11.23 -34.54
CA ALA A 364 4.63 -10.44 -34.45
C ALA A 364 5.90 -11.16 -34.94
N ASN A 365 5.79 -12.33 -35.55
CA ASN A 365 6.88 -13.18 -36.01
C ASN A 365 7.85 -13.55 -34.88
N ALA A 366 7.31 -13.95 -33.72
CA ALA A 366 8.07 -14.34 -32.57
C ALA A 366 8.30 -15.87 -32.54
N GLU A 367 9.54 -16.28 -32.25
CA GLU A 367 9.82 -17.65 -31.81
C GLU A 367 9.52 -17.75 -30.32
N ILE A 368 8.40 -18.35 -29.97
CA ILE A 368 7.90 -18.46 -28.59
C ILE A 368 8.66 -19.56 -27.84
N LYS A 369 9.26 -19.22 -26.70
CA LYS A 369 9.94 -20.17 -25.82
C LYS A 369 9.03 -20.63 -24.68
N SER A 370 8.25 -19.72 -24.11
CA SER A 370 7.24 -20.03 -23.11
C SER A 370 6.16 -18.95 -23.04
N VAL A 371 4.95 -19.36 -22.68
CA VAL A 371 3.86 -18.51 -22.24
C VAL A 371 3.31 -19.12 -20.97
N ASN A 372 3.25 -18.37 -19.90
CA ASN A 372 2.74 -18.81 -18.61
C ASN A 372 1.79 -17.76 -18.05
N SER A 373 0.68 -18.21 -17.49
CA SER A 373 -0.24 -17.36 -16.78
C SER A 373 -0.63 -17.94 -15.42
N SER A 374 -1.06 -17.09 -14.51
CA SER A 374 -1.56 -17.52 -13.20
C SER A 374 -2.53 -16.51 -12.62
N GLU A 375 -3.55 -17.00 -11.94
CA GLU A 375 -4.44 -16.15 -11.16
C GLU A 375 -3.68 -15.56 -9.97
N VAL A 376 -3.80 -14.24 -9.80
CA VAL A 376 -3.28 -13.52 -8.63
C VAL A 376 -4.36 -13.39 -7.58
N LYS A 377 -5.59 -13.08 -7.99
CA LYS A 377 -6.77 -12.95 -7.11
C LYS A 377 -8.06 -12.83 -7.90
N GLY A 378 -9.18 -13.11 -7.25
CA GLY A 378 -10.48 -12.72 -7.77
C GLY A 378 -10.59 -11.19 -7.92
N PHE A 379 -11.24 -10.72 -8.98
CA PHE A 379 -11.51 -9.30 -9.20
C PHE A 379 -12.98 -8.94 -8.96
N SER A 380 -13.89 -9.76 -9.47
CA SER A 380 -15.33 -9.67 -9.22
C SER A 380 -15.96 -11.06 -9.20
N SER A 381 -17.30 -11.15 -9.16
CA SER A 381 -18.02 -12.43 -9.29
C SER A 381 -17.69 -13.16 -10.58
N THR A 382 -17.49 -12.43 -11.68
CA THR A 382 -17.25 -12.99 -13.02
C THR A 382 -15.82 -12.83 -13.52
N LYS A 383 -15.02 -11.91 -12.94
CA LYS A 383 -13.68 -11.56 -13.42
C LYS A 383 -12.59 -11.96 -12.45
N ILE A 384 -11.43 -12.27 -13.01
CA ILE A 384 -10.19 -12.58 -12.28
C ILE A 384 -9.06 -11.68 -12.73
N PHE A 385 -8.14 -11.43 -11.81
CA PHE A 385 -6.91 -10.70 -12.07
C PHE A 385 -5.79 -11.71 -12.31
N MET A 386 -5.30 -11.75 -13.53
CA MET A 386 -4.26 -12.65 -14.00
C MET A 386 -2.93 -11.95 -14.13
N ARG A 387 -1.86 -12.70 -13.88
CA ARG A 387 -0.50 -12.37 -14.31
C ARG A 387 -0.16 -13.24 -15.50
N PHE A 388 0.56 -12.67 -16.48
CA PHE A 388 1.17 -13.43 -17.56
C PHE A 388 2.64 -13.09 -17.73
N GLU A 389 3.43 -14.05 -18.18
CA GLU A 389 4.84 -13.91 -18.48
C GLU A 389 5.17 -14.73 -19.74
N THR A 390 5.89 -14.13 -20.66
CA THR A 390 6.29 -14.78 -21.93
C THR A 390 7.78 -14.66 -22.14
N GLU A 391 8.38 -15.68 -22.77
CA GLU A 391 9.74 -15.63 -23.29
C GLU A 391 9.71 -15.92 -24.79
N GLN A 392 10.36 -15.08 -25.58
CA GLN A 392 10.35 -15.15 -27.03
C GLN A 392 11.59 -14.49 -27.65
N ILE A 393 11.84 -14.83 -28.93
CA ILE A 393 12.79 -14.15 -29.79
C ILE A 393 11.98 -13.52 -30.94
N ILE A 394 12.03 -12.20 -31.10
CA ILE A 394 11.38 -11.47 -32.18
C ILE A 394 12.32 -11.47 -33.38
N HIS A 395 11.83 -11.86 -34.56
CA HIS A 395 12.59 -11.91 -35.80
C HIS A 395 12.38 -10.72 -36.74
#